data_0300002a4af4807b557ae447466a1ce3
#
_entry.id   0300002a4af4807b557ae447466a1ce3
#
_cell.length_a   1.000
_cell.length_b   1.000
_cell.length_c   1.000
_cell.angle_alpha   90.00
_cell.angle_beta   90.00
_cell.angle_gamma   90.00
#
_symmetry.space_group_name_H-M   'P 1'
#
loop_
_entity.id
_entity.type
_entity.pdbx_description
1 polymer ?
#
loop_
_entity_poly.entity_id
_entity_poly.type
_entity_poly.pdbx_seq_one_letter_code
_entity_poly.pdbx_strand_id
1 'polypeptide(L)'
;MKKGLTIAALLTVATVGLARAQQQTAKSKTDPYAELRRVPEKARDRANPLSDDPEAPIAGEKLFERHCMECHGRGALGTRKGPSLRATEVQEATPGTLFWLMTNGVVRHRMPVWSKLPEPQRWQIVSYLKSLGPASGARAEAQASNS
;
A
#
# COMPACT_ATOMS: atom_id res chain seq x y z
N MET A 1 24.76 -49.62 -18.43
CA MET A 1 23.93 -48.57 -19.00
C MET A 1 23.02 -47.90 -17.91
N LYS A 2 23.60 -47.23 -16.90
CA LYS A 2 22.83 -46.57 -15.80
C LYS A 2 23.36 -45.18 -15.44
N LYS A 3 24.18 -44.52 -16.28
CA LYS A 3 24.79 -43.19 -15.99
C LYS A 3 24.09 -42.01 -16.68
N GLY A 4 23.07 -42.23 -17.51
CA GLY A 4 22.42 -41.15 -18.27
C GLY A 4 21.20 -40.50 -17.59
N LEU A 5 20.62 -41.13 -16.55
CA LEU A 5 19.36 -40.70 -15.96
C LEU A 5 19.53 -39.62 -14.88
N THR A 6 20.69 -39.52 -14.26
CA THR A 6 20.96 -38.57 -13.16
C THR A 6 21.27 -37.15 -13.65
N ILE A 7 21.80 -36.98 -14.85
CA ILE A 7 22.14 -35.63 -15.37
C ILE A 7 20.89 -34.90 -15.86
N ALA A 8 19.93 -35.60 -16.45
CA ALA A 8 18.66 -34.98 -16.91
C ALA A 8 17.80 -34.43 -15.75
N ALA A 9 17.77 -35.11 -14.59
CA ALA A 9 17.04 -34.70 -13.43
C ALA A 9 17.62 -33.42 -12.77
N LEU A 10 18.95 -33.28 -12.79
CA LEU A 10 19.62 -32.09 -12.22
C LEU A 10 19.41 -30.83 -13.08
N LEU A 11 19.35 -30.97 -14.40
CA LEU A 11 19.12 -29.85 -15.32
C LEU A 11 17.68 -29.33 -15.23
N THR A 12 16.68 -30.17 -14.99
CA THR A 12 15.29 -29.75 -14.89
C THR A 12 15.01 -28.98 -13.60
N VAL A 13 15.66 -29.33 -12.48
CA VAL A 13 15.49 -28.58 -11.20
C VAL A 13 16.09 -27.19 -11.30
N ALA A 14 17.25 -27.04 -11.97
CA ALA A 14 17.89 -25.74 -12.13
C ALA A 14 17.06 -24.76 -12.99
N THR A 15 16.41 -25.23 -14.05
CA THR A 15 15.60 -24.40 -14.95
C THR A 15 14.31 -23.90 -14.27
N VAL A 16 13.66 -24.74 -13.45
CA VAL A 16 12.47 -24.36 -12.70
C VAL A 16 12.79 -23.32 -11.61
N GLY A 17 13.95 -23.42 -10.96
CA GLY A 17 14.41 -22.44 -9.97
C GLY A 17 14.66 -21.07 -10.57
N LEU A 18 15.30 -21.01 -11.74
CA LEU A 18 15.61 -19.76 -12.44
C LEU A 18 14.32 -19.05 -12.92
N ALA A 19 13.35 -19.79 -13.46
CA ALA A 19 12.07 -19.26 -13.90
C ALA A 19 11.25 -18.66 -12.73
N ARG A 20 11.25 -19.30 -11.57
CA ARG A 20 10.59 -18.77 -10.36
C ARG A 20 11.23 -17.49 -9.84
N ALA A 21 12.56 -17.41 -9.83
CA ALA A 21 13.28 -16.21 -9.42
C ALA A 21 12.98 -15.02 -10.34
N GLN A 22 12.88 -15.25 -11.65
CA GLN A 22 12.54 -14.22 -12.63
C GLN A 22 11.09 -13.74 -12.50
N GLN A 23 10.14 -14.62 -12.20
CA GLN A 23 8.74 -14.25 -11.95
C GLN A 23 8.57 -13.41 -10.69
N GLN A 24 9.31 -13.70 -9.62
CA GLN A 24 9.28 -12.91 -8.39
C GLN A 24 9.84 -11.49 -8.59
N THR A 25 10.90 -11.32 -9.38
CA THR A 25 11.48 -10.01 -9.69
C THR A 25 10.57 -9.17 -10.60
N ALA A 26 9.88 -9.79 -11.55
CA ALA A 26 8.91 -9.12 -12.41
C ALA A 26 7.69 -8.62 -11.62
N LYS A 27 7.15 -9.42 -10.71
CA LYS A 27 6.04 -9.03 -9.84
C LYS A 27 6.40 -7.86 -8.92
N SER A 28 7.65 -7.77 -8.46
CA SER A 28 8.13 -6.67 -7.62
C SER A 28 8.22 -5.32 -8.35
N LYS A 29 8.47 -5.32 -9.68
CA LYS A 29 8.53 -4.08 -10.48
C LYS A 29 7.16 -3.48 -10.77
N THR A 30 6.11 -4.27 -10.76
CA THR A 30 4.71 -3.85 -11.06
C THR A 30 3.84 -3.74 -9.83
N ASP A 31 4.31 -4.16 -8.65
CA ASP A 31 3.56 -4.08 -7.41
C ASP A 31 3.50 -2.63 -6.89
N PRO A 32 2.32 -1.98 -6.93
CA PRO A 32 2.17 -0.59 -6.52
C PRO A 32 2.36 -0.40 -5.01
N TYR A 33 2.31 -1.47 -4.23
CA TYR A 33 2.44 -1.46 -2.76
C TYR A 33 3.83 -1.90 -2.27
N ALA A 34 4.79 -2.15 -3.17
CA ALA A 34 6.13 -2.59 -2.80
C ALA A 34 6.85 -1.65 -1.83
N GLU A 35 6.52 -0.35 -1.87
CA GLU A 35 7.14 0.67 -1.02
C GLU A 35 6.73 0.56 0.45
N LEU A 36 5.54 0.03 0.75
CA LEU A 36 5.12 -0.22 2.13
C LEU A 36 6.13 -1.10 2.88
N ARG A 37 6.71 -2.08 2.19
CA ARG A 37 7.68 -3.03 2.77
C ARG A 37 9.09 -2.46 2.92
N ARG A 38 9.36 -1.31 2.27
CA ARG A 38 10.69 -0.65 2.28
C ARG A 38 10.83 0.44 3.32
N VAL A 39 9.75 0.75 4.01
CA VAL A 39 9.77 1.76 5.07
C VAL A 39 10.66 1.28 6.21
N PRO A 40 11.59 2.11 6.73
CA PRO A 40 12.45 1.75 7.84
C PRO A 40 11.65 1.33 9.09
N GLU A 41 12.13 0.33 9.81
CA GLU A 41 11.47 -0.22 11.00
C GLU A 41 11.12 0.87 12.01
N LYS A 42 12.08 1.71 12.39
CA LYS A 42 11.86 2.85 13.30
C LYS A 42 10.72 3.78 12.86
N ALA A 43 10.50 3.93 11.56
CA ALA A 43 9.40 4.74 11.06
C ALA A 43 8.05 3.98 11.13
N ARG A 44 8.07 2.68 10.93
CA ARG A 44 6.88 1.81 11.04
C ARG A 44 6.32 1.79 12.48
N ASP A 45 7.20 1.82 13.47
CA ASP A 45 6.83 1.77 14.89
C ASP A 45 6.24 3.08 15.41
N ARG A 46 6.26 4.12 14.60
CA ARG A 46 5.73 5.43 15.00
C ARG A 46 4.21 5.38 15.12
N ALA A 47 3.69 5.57 16.34
CA ALA A 47 2.27 5.66 16.60
C ALA A 47 1.68 6.96 16.05
N ASN A 48 0.39 6.93 15.67
CA ASN A 48 -0.35 8.13 15.33
C ASN A 48 -0.74 8.86 16.63
N PRO A 49 -0.28 10.10 16.86
CA PRO A 49 -0.64 10.85 18.06
C PRO A 49 -2.13 11.28 18.11
N LEU A 50 -2.85 11.13 16.99
CA LEU A 50 -4.26 11.45 16.87
C LEU A 50 -5.14 10.19 16.80
N SER A 51 -4.66 9.03 17.26
CA SER A 51 -5.41 7.77 17.21
C SER A 51 -6.75 7.82 17.95
N ASP A 52 -6.79 8.57 19.04
CA ASP A 52 -7.96 8.66 19.92
C ASP A 52 -8.80 9.93 19.67
N ASP A 53 -8.44 10.74 18.67
CA ASP A 53 -9.15 11.94 18.30
C ASP A 53 -10.23 11.63 17.24
N PRO A 54 -11.53 11.67 17.60
CA PRO A 54 -12.63 11.38 16.69
C PRO A 54 -12.76 12.39 15.54
N GLU A 55 -12.24 13.61 15.71
CA GLU A 55 -12.27 14.64 14.67
C GLU A 55 -11.14 14.49 13.65
N ALA A 56 -10.09 13.75 14.00
CA ALA A 56 -8.94 13.59 13.12
C ALA A 56 -9.30 12.93 11.77
N PRO A 57 -10.11 11.86 11.68
CA PRO A 57 -10.54 11.31 10.39
C PRO A 57 -11.38 12.29 9.57
N ILE A 58 -12.25 13.09 10.21
CA ILE A 58 -13.12 14.07 9.55
C ILE A 58 -12.29 15.20 8.91
N ALA A 59 -11.33 15.72 9.66
CA ALA A 59 -10.39 16.71 9.15
C ALA A 59 -9.49 16.13 8.06
N GLY A 60 -9.06 14.86 8.24
CA GLY A 60 -8.24 14.11 7.29
C GLY A 60 -8.92 13.88 5.95
N GLU A 61 -10.23 13.60 5.93
CA GLU A 61 -11.02 13.48 4.71
C GLU A 61 -10.95 14.75 3.86
N LYS A 62 -11.18 15.91 4.45
CA LYS A 62 -11.11 17.20 3.75
C LYS A 62 -9.72 17.48 3.17
N LEU A 63 -8.68 17.10 3.90
CA LEU A 63 -7.30 17.23 3.43
C LEU A 63 -6.99 16.23 2.30
N PHE A 64 -7.48 15.00 2.41
CA PHE A 64 -7.37 13.98 1.38
C PHE A 64 -8.06 14.41 0.09
N GLU A 65 -9.27 14.93 0.15
CA GLU A 65 -10.00 15.44 -1.01
C GLU A 65 -9.23 16.56 -1.72
N ARG A 66 -8.60 17.45 -0.96
CA ARG A 66 -7.84 18.57 -1.52
C ARG A 66 -6.51 18.16 -2.15
N HIS A 67 -5.81 17.21 -1.57
CA HIS A 67 -4.40 16.94 -1.90
C HIS A 67 -4.15 15.56 -2.54
N CYS A 68 -5.03 14.60 -2.34
CA CYS A 68 -4.78 13.19 -2.66
C CYS A 68 -5.78 12.60 -3.67
N MET A 69 -7.03 13.09 -3.65
CA MET A 69 -8.15 12.51 -4.41
C MET A 69 -7.92 12.51 -5.92
N GLU A 70 -7.20 13.50 -6.46
CA GLU A 70 -6.91 13.55 -7.90
C GLU A 70 -6.20 12.29 -8.41
N CYS A 71 -5.29 11.75 -7.60
CA CYS A 71 -4.55 10.53 -7.94
C CYS A 71 -5.19 9.26 -7.37
N HIS A 72 -5.62 9.31 -6.10
CA HIS A 72 -6.11 8.13 -5.39
C HIS A 72 -7.61 7.91 -5.47
N GLY A 73 -8.33 8.80 -6.17
CA GLY A 73 -9.77 8.67 -6.39
C GLY A 73 -10.62 9.05 -5.18
N ARG A 74 -11.92 9.26 -5.46
CA ARG A 74 -12.92 9.49 -4.40
C ARG A 74 -12.98 8.27 -3.47
N GLY A 75 -13.06 8.52 -2.16
CA GLY A 75 -13.05 7.45 -1.18
C GLY A 75 -11.80 6.56 -1.21
N ALA A 76 -10.69 7.05 -1.78
CA ALA A 76 -9.40 6.37 -1.85
C ALA A 76 -9.41 5.02 -2.63
N LEU A 77 -10.35 4.86 -3.57
CA LEU A 77 -10.54 3.62 -4.35
C LEU A 77 -9.49 3.42 -5.46
N GLY A 78 -8.64 4.40 -5.68
CA GLY A 78 -7.62 4.38 -6.73
C GLY A 78 -8.12 4.89 -8.08
N THR A 79 -7.16 5.19 -8.95
CA THR A 79 -7.37 5.57 -10.36
C THR A 79 -6.23 5.02 -11.21
N ARG A 80 -6.19 5.37 -12.50
CA ARG A 80 -5.00 5.09 -13.33
C ARG A 80 -3.75 5.91 -12.91
N LYS A 81 -3.92 6.98 -12.11
CA LYS A 81 -2.81 7.83 -11.65
C LYS A 81 -2.19 7.33 -10.33
N GLY A 82 -2.97 6.65 -9.50
CA GLY A 82 -2.52 6.17 -8.20
C GLY A 82 -3.31 4.95 -7.72
N PRO A 83 -2.69 4.07 -6.92
CA PRO A 83 -3.31 2.85 -6.43
C PRO A 83 -4.43 3.13 -5.44
N SER A 84 -5.28 2.12 -5.22
CA SER A 84 -6.27 2.13 -4.14
C SER A 84 -5.58 2.18 -2.78
N LEU A 85 -5.98 3.12 -1.92
CA LEU A 85 -5.52 3.17 -0.53
C LEU A 85 -6.44 2.38 0.41
N ARG A 86 -7.48 1.74 -0.14
CA ARG A 86 -8.33 0.76 0.56
C ARG A 86 -7.90 -0.69 0.28
N ALA A 87 -6.80 -0.90 -0.41
CA ALA A 87 -6.22 -2.23 -0.58
C ALA A 87 -5.75 -2.78 0.77
N THR A 88 -5.85 -4.09 0.93
CA THR A 88 -5.48 -4.80 2.18
C THR A 88 -4.07 -4.43 2.63
N GLU A 89 -3.11 -4.35 1.71
CA GLU A 89 -1.71 -4.00 2.00
C GLU A 89 -1.58 -2.63 2.67
N VAL A 90 -2.42 -1.65 2.29
CA VAL A 90 -2.44 -0.31 2.88
C VAL A 90 -3.15 -0.32 4.22
N GLN A 91 -4.26 -1.04 4.31
CA GLN A 91 -5.07 -1.10 5.53
C GLN A 91 -4.37 -1.89 6.66
N GLU A 92 -3.54 -2.87 6.32
CA GLU A 92 -2.69 -3.61 7.26
C GLU A 92 -1.40 -2.86 7.62
N ALA A 93 -0.97 -1.90 6.79
CA ALA A 93 0.21 -1.10 7.09
C ALA A 93 0.03 -0.29 8.38
N THR A 94 1.11 -0.15 9.14
CA THR A 94 1.08 0.67 10.37
C THR A 94 0.86 2.15 10.03
N PRO A 95 0.26 2.94 10.95
CA PRO A 95 0.13 4.38 10.76
C PRO A 95 1.45 5.07 10.46
N GLY A 96 2.53 4.67 11.13
CA GLY A 96 3.88 5.18 10.89
C GLY A 96 4.39 4.91 9.48
N THR A 97 4.06 3.75 8.89
CA THR A 97 4.37 3.41 7.50
C THR A 97 3.71 4.40 6.53
N LEU A 98 2.42 4.66 6.69
CA LEU A 98 1.66 5.56 5.83
C LEU A 98 2.15 7.00 5.97
N PHE A 99 2.42 7.43 7.21
CA PHE A 99 2.96 8.74 7.50
C PHE A 99 4.35 8.95 6.85
N TRP A 100 5.22 7.95 6.93
CA TRP A 100 6.55 8.02 6.33
C TRP A 100 6.50 8.12 4.81
N LEU A 101 5.68 7.28 4.14
CA LEU A 101 5.50 7.31 2.70
C LEU A 101 4.93 8.66 2.23
N MET A 102 3.95 9.21 2.93
CA MET A 102 3.40 10.52 2.63
C MET A 102 4.46 11.61 2.79
N THR A 103 5.25 11.56 3.87
CA THR A 103 6.29 12.55 4.15
C THR A 103 7.38 12.56 3.10
N ASN A 104 7.82 11.37 2.64
CA ASN A 104 8.96 11.22 1.73
C ASN A 104 8.55 11.06 0.26
N GLY A 105 7.27 10.83 0.00
CA GLY A 105 6.77 10.55 -1.35
C GLY A 105 7.23 9.19 -1.88
N VAL A 106 6.75 8.85 -3.08
CA VAL A 106 7.20 7.69 -3.85
C VAL A 106 7.49 8.15 -5.27
N VAL A 107 8.64 8.79 -5.44
CA VAL A 107 9.01 9.53 -6.65
C VAL A 107 8.92 8.66 -7.91
N ARG A 108 9.37 7.40 -7.84
CA ARG A 108 9.29 6.45 -8.98
C ARG A 108 7.86 6.09 -9.39
N HIS A 109 6.88 6.29 -8.51
CA HIS A 109 5.45 6.13 -8.78
C HIS A 109 4.72 7.48 -8.86
N ARG A 110 5.45 8.59 -9.00
CA ARG A 110 4.93 9.96 -9.14
C ARG A 110 4.13 10.46 -7.94
N MET A 111 4.24 9.81 -6.77
CA MET A 111 3.67 10.34 -5.54
C MET A 111 4.58 11.44 -5.00
N PRO A 112 4.09 12.68 -4.88
CA PRO A 112 4.90 13.80 -4.43
C PRO A 112 5.26 13.69 -2.93
N VAL A 113 6.26 14.48 -2.54
CA VAL A 113 6.68 14.64 -1.15
C VAL A 113 5.75 15.64 -0.46
N TRP A 114 5.14 15.23 0.64
CA TRP A 114 4.20 16.05 1.41
C TRP A 114 4.80 16.58 2.73
N SER A 115 6.11 16.66 2.85
CA SER A 115 6.79 17.16 4.05
C SER A 115 6.48 18.63 4.36
N LYS A 116 6.06 19.41 3.37
CA LYS A 116 5.62 20.81 3.56
C LYS A 116 4.23 20.93 4.19
N LEU A 117 3.41 19.87 4.12
CA LEU A 117 2.14 19.84 4.84
C LEU A 117 2.44 19.70 6.35
N PRO A 118 1.83 20.50 7.23
CA PRO A 118 2.04 20.41 8.66
C PRO A 118 1.89 18.98 9.19
N GLU A 119 2.74 18.60 10.14
CA GLU A 119 2.74 17.24 10.68
C GLU A 119 1.38 16.78 11.21
N PRO A 120 0.61 17.59 11.98
CA PRO A 120 -0.72 17.21 12.42
C PRO A 120 -1.68 16.91 11.25
N GLN A 121 -1.61 17.69 10.17
CA GLN A 121 -2.46 17.45 8.99
C GLN A 121 -2.12 16.14 8.29
N ARG A 122 -0.85 15.77 8.22
CA ARG A 122 -0.44 14.47 7.69
C ARG A 122 -0.97 13.31 8.54
N TRP A 123 -0.97 13.45 9.87
CA TRP A 123 -1.55 12.48 10.78
C TRP A 123 -3.07 12.40 10.65
N GLN A 124 -3.77 13.52 10.45
CA GLN A 124 -5.21 13.54 10.17
C GLN A 124 -5.53 12.75 8.89
N ILE A 125 -4.74 12.92 7.82
CA ILE A 125 -4.92 12.12 6.59
C ILE A 125 -4.70 10.63 6.88
N VAL A 126 -3.68 10.25 7.67
CA VAL A 126 -3.47 8.85 8.08
C VAL A 126 -4.66 8.33 8.87
N SER A 127 -5.22 9.11 9.81
CA SER A 127 -6.44 8.75 10.56
C SER A 127 -7.61 8.47 9.63
N TYR A 128 -7.84 9.33 8.64
CA TYR A 128 -8.87 9.13 7.61
C TYR A 128 -8.64 7.83 6.82
N LEU A 129 -7.43 7.60 6.31
CA LEU A 129 -7.13 6.40 5.53
C LEU A 129 -7.37 5.12 6.34
N LYS A 130 -7.02 5.12 7.63
CA LYS A 130 -7.23 3.97 8.51
C LYS A 130 -8.70 3.76 8.89
N SER A 131 -9.52 4.82 8.87
CA SER A 131 -10.96 4.73 9.11
C SER A 131 -11.76 4.12 7.96
N LEU A 132 -11.20 4.11 6.73
CA LEU A 132 -11.92 3.63 5.54
C LEU A 132 -12.10 2.11 5.51
N GLY A 133 -11.21 1.35 6.14
CA GLY A 133 -11.19 -0.10 6.04
C GLY A 133 -10.90 -0.63 4.63
N PRO A 134 -10.76 -1.96 4.47
CA PRO A 134 -10.52 -2.59 3.16
C PRO A 134 -11.72 -2.42 2.21
N ALA A 135 -11.45 -2.26 0.91
CA ALA A 135 -12.49 -2.09 -0.11
C ALA A 135 -13.47 -3.28 -0.20
N SER A 136 -13.04 -4.48 0.20
CA SER A 136 -13.87 -5.69 0.23
C SER A 136 -15.04 -5.60 1.22
N GLY A 137 -14.88 -4.90 2.33
CA GLY A 137 -15.98 -4.66 3.29
C GLY A 137 -17.11 -3.84 2.69
N ALA A 138 -16.80 -2.78 1.95
CA ALA A 138 -17.81 -1.93 1.31
C ALA A 138 -18.63 -2.67 0.23
N ARG A 139 -18.06 -3.68 -0.40
CA ARG A 139 -18.74 -4.50 -1.41
C ARG A 139 -19.70 -5.51 -0.77
N ALA A 140 -19.34 -6.03 0.40
CA ALA A 140 -20.20 -6.94 1.16
C ALA A 140 -21.42 -6.20 1.75
N GLU A 141 -21.25 -4.99 2.26
CA GLU A 141 -22.33 -4.17 2.79
C GLU A 141 -23.30 -3.70 1.70
N ALA A 142 -22.79 -3.32 0.52
CA ALA A 142 -23.62 -2.93 -0.62
C ALA A 142 -24.44 -4.12 -1.18
N GLN A 143 -23.93 -5.34 -1.07
CA GLN A 143 -24.65 -6.55 -1.49
C GLN A 143 -25.69 -6.99 -0.44
N ALA A 144 -25.40 -6.82 0.84
CA ALA A 144 -26.32 -7.13 1.93
C ALA A 144 -27.54 -6.18 1.99
N SER A 145 -27.37 -4.91 1.58
CA SER A 145 -28.44 -3.92 1.54
C SER A 145 -29.37 -4.07 0.32
N ASN A 146 -29.03 -4.92 -0.65
CA ASN A 146 -29.78 -5.10 -1.90
C ASN A 146 -30.46 -6.49 -1.98
N SER A 147 -30.51 -7.24 -0.87
CA SER A 147 -31.19 -8.53 -0.69
C SER A 147 -32.36 -8.38 0.26
#